data_40e8b409c0ce8702496de0a394d2647c
#
_entry.id   40e8b409c0ce8702496de0a394d2647c
#
_cell.length_a   1.000
_cell.length_b   1.000
_cell.length_c   1.000
_cell.angle_alpha   90.00
_cell.angle_beta   90.00
_cell.angle_gamma   90.00
#
_symmetry.space_group_name_H-M   'P 1'
#
loop_
_entity.id
_entity.type
_entity.pdbx_description
1 polymer ?
#
loop_
_entity_poly.entity_id
_entity_poly.type
_entity_poly.pdbx_seq_one_letter_code
_entity_poly.pdbx_strand_id
1 'polypeptide(L)'
;LTEDVYEVDCNWKLAMDTFGETYHFSALHSETLNLQFHGNVQCYDTFGRNHRMLLCKRDIDGMRDKPESEWDITTATLPVYWLFPNVQLMPGAGILFLVRAYPDKERPGKHVSRVHFYVRSEILEDSEIKEIVKEVGKTFAEIIRDEDYLMSASQQRSAESGAIKYSIFGRNEPALHHYHNTYRKMLGMELLPLLETPDR
;
A
#
# COMPACT_ATOMS: atom_id res chain seq x y z
N LEU A 1 17.39 11.26 -3.51
CA LEU A 1 16.80 10.39 -4.50
C LEU A 1 17.45 9.01 -4.43
N THR A 2 16.72 7.98 -4.12
CA THR A 2 17.17 6.58 -4.17
C THR A 2 16.23 5.77 -5.05
N GLU A 3 16.73 4.70 -5.63
CA GLU A 3 15.96 3.67 -6.31
C GLU A 3 16.42 2.31 -5.81
N ASP A 4 15.48 1.52 -5.32
CA ASP A 4 15.67 0.12 -4.98
C ASP A 4 14.90 -0.75 -5.98
N VAL A 5 15.52 -1.82 -6.44
CA VAL A 5 14.94 -2.75 -7.41
C VAL A 5 14.90 -4.15 -6.79
N TYR A 6 13.72 -4.75 -6.76
CA TYR A 6 13.49 -6.08 -6.19
C TYR A 6 12.92 -7.03 -7.24
N GLU A 7 13.51 -8.20 -7.36
CA GLU A 7 12.90 -9.34 -8.04
C GLU A 7 12.15 -10.16 -6.99
N VAL A 8 10.86 -10.36 -7.20
CA VAL A 8 9.98 -10.97 -6.20
C VAL A 8 9.24 -12.16 -6.79
N ASP A 9 9.21 -13.26 -6.03
CA ASP A 9 8.55 -14.51 -6.40
C ASP A 9 7.05 -14.47 -6.10
N CYS A 10 6.37 -13.45 -6.64
CA CYS A 10 4.90 -13.38 -6.65
C CYS A 10 4.39 -12.58 -7.85
N ASN A 11 3.13 -12.80 -8.20
CA ASN A 11 2.45 -12.00 -9.21
C ASN A 11 2.40 -10.53 -8.77
N TRP A 12 2.67 -9.62 -9.68
CA TRP A 12 2.70 -8.18 -9.41
C TRP A 12 1.37 -7.62 -8.87
N LYS A 13 0.22 -8.21 -9.23
CA LYS A 13 -1.08 -7.81 -8.67
C LYS A 13 -1.19 -8.19 -7.19
N LEU A 14 -0.66 -9.35 -6.81
CA LEU A 14 -0.62 -9.78 -5.42
C LEU A 14 0.29 -8.86 -4.59
N ALA A 15 1.43 -8.45 -5.12
CA ALA A 15 2.28 -7.45 -4.49
C ALA A 15 1.58 -6.09 -4.34
N MET A 16 0.78 -5.69 -5.33
CA MET A 16 -0.03 -4.47 -5.24
C MET A 16 -1.13 -4.60 -4.18
N ASP A 17 -1.72 -5.78 -3.99
CA ASP A 17 -2.79 -5.99 -3.02
C ASP A 17 -2.35 -5.70 -1.58
N THR A 18 -1.07 -5.90 -1.23
CA THR A 18 -0.54 -5.60 0.12
C THR A 18 -0.73 -4.14 0.53
N PHE A 19 -0.85 -3.24 -0.44
CA PHE A 19 -1.08 -1.82 -0.18
C PHE A 19 -2.57 -1.44 -0.24
N GLY A 20 -3.47 -2.40 -0.46
CA GLY A 20 -4.90 -2.16 -0.67
C GLY A 20 -5.75 -2.21 0.58
N GLU A 21 -5.15 -2.50 1.73
CA GLU A 21 -5.79 -2.50 3.04
C GLU A 21 -4.73 -2.25 4.13
N THR A 22 -5.14 -2.04 5.35
CA THR A 22 -4.22 -1.68 6.45
C THR A 22 -4.37 -2.57 7.69
N TYR A 23 -5.34 -3.46 7.73
CA TYR A 23 -5.57 -4.24 8.95
C TYR A 23 -4.52 -5.33 9.17
N HIS A 24 -3.73 -5.70 8.15
CA HIS A 24 -2.57 -6.57 8.30
C HIS A 24 -1.43 -5.92 9.12
N PHE A 25 -1.47 -4.60 9.32
CA PHE A 25 -0.42 -3.88 10.07
C PHE A 25 -0.22 -4.46 11.47
N SER A 26 -1.28 -4.84 12.15
CA SER A 26 -1.18 -5.40 13.50
C SER A 26 -0.51 -6.79 13.54
N ALA A 27 -0.56 -7.54 12.45
CA ALA A 27 -0.01 -8.88 12.36
C ALA A 27 1.37 -8.90 11.68
N LEU A 28 1.48 -8.27 10.51
CA LEU A 28 2.69 -8.29 9.70
C LEU A 28 3.68 -7.20 10.11
N HIS A 29 3.19 -6.00 10.32
CA HIS A 29 3.98 -4.80 10.61
C HIS A 29 3.94 -4.41 12.10
N SER A 30 3.83 -5.39 13.00
CA SER A 30 3.64 -5.15 14.44
C SER A 30 4.70 -4.25 15.06
N GLU A 31 5.95 -4.38 14.61
CA GLU A 31 7.11 -3.65 15.09
C GLU A 31 7.52 -2.46 14.19
N THR A 32 6.77 -2.24 13.11
CA THR A 32 7.07 -1.21 12.09
C THR A 32 5.88 -0.26 11.90
N LEU A 33 5.07 -0.44 10.84
CA LEU A 33 3.99 0.50 10.50
C LEU A 33 2.89 0.56 11.55
N ASN A 34 2.61 -0.53 12.27
CA ASN A 34 1.59 -0.54 13.31
C ASN A 34 1.88 0.42 14.47
N LEU A 35 3.15 0.75 14.69
CA LEU A 35 3.55 1.75 15.70
C LEU A 35 3.19 3.17 15.27
N GLN A 36 3.02 3.41 13.98
CA GLN A 36 2.78 4.73 13.41
C GLN A 36 1.34 4.93 12.94
N PHE A 37 0.65 3.86 12.51
CA PHE A 37 -0.67 3.93 11.88
C PHE A 37 -1.72 3.13 12.62
N HIS A 38 -2.98 3.56 12.51
CA HIS A 38 -4.14 2.75 12.87
C HIS A 38 -4.43 1.76 11.75
N GLY A 39 -4.32 0.46 12.05
CA GLY A 39 -4.44 -0.61 11.06
C GLY A 39 -5.86 -0.91 10.56
N ASN A 40 -6.88 -0.18 11.00
CA ASN A 40 -8.28 -0.42 10.62
C ASN A 40 -9.08 0.86 10.38
N VAL A 41 -8.41 1.99 10.27
CA VAL A 41 -9.02 3.32 10.05
C VAL A 41 -8.43 3.92 8.79
N GLN A 42 -9.27 4.09 7.78
CA GLN A 42 -8.88 4.72 6.52
C GLN A 42 -10.07 5.36 5.83
N CYS A 43 -9.84 6.45 5.10
CA CYS A 43 -10.78 7.00 4.15
C CYS A 43 -10.44 6.50 2.75
N TYR A 44 -11.43 6.46 1.87
CA TYR A 44 -11.28 5.92 0.53
C TYR A 44 -12.06 6.72 -0.50
N ASP A 45 -11.40 7.06 -1.61
CA ASP A 45 -11.99 7.78 -2.74
C ASP A 45 -11.60 7.13 -4.08
N THR A 46 -12.48 7.21 -5.07
CA THR A 46 -12.23 6.75 -6.43
C THR A 46 -12.16 7.87 -7.44
N PHE A 47 -11.28 7.73 -8.44
CA PHE A 47 -11.07 8.67 -9.54
C PHE A 47 -10.99 7.87 -10.86
N GLY A 48 -12.12 7.41 -11.36
CA GLY A 48 -12.18 6.53 -12.51
C GLY A 48 -11.50 5.18 -12.21
N ARG A 49 -10.38 4.90 -12.88
CA ARG A 49 -9.61 3.66 -12.65
C ARG A 49 -8.67 3.76 -11.45
N ASN A 50 -8.38 4.97 -11.02
CA ASN A 50 -7.50 5.25 -9.91
C ASN A 50 -8.28 5.36 -8.61
N HIS A 51 -7.59 5.26 -7.48
CA HIS A 51 -8.18 5.52 -6.18
C HIS A 51 -7.14 6.08 -5.20
N ARG A 52 -7.62 6.54 -4.09
CA ARG A 52 -6.81 7.00 -2.96
C ARG A 52 -7.31 6.35 -1.68
N MET A 53 -6.41 5.86 -0.88
CA MET A 53 -6.63 5.63 0.54
C MET A 53 -5.95 6.74 1.33
N LEU A 54 -6.57 7.15 2.41
CA LEU A 54 -6.00 8.08 3.37
C LEU A 54 -5.82 7.30 4.68
N LEU A 55 -4.59 6.94 4.98
CA LEU A 55 -4.22 6.19 6.17
C LEU A 55 -4.13 7.13 7.36
N CYS A 56 -4.68 6.73 8.51
CA CYS A 56 -4.65 7.51 9.73
C CYS A 56 -3.41 7.17 10.55
N LYS A 57 -2.55 8.17 10.77
CA LYS A 57 -1.46 8.06 11.74
C LYS A 57 -2.01 8.12 13.17
N ARG A 58 -1.29 7.55 14.12
CA ARG A 58 -1.67 7.62 15.54
C ARG A 58 -1.67 9.02 16.11
N ASP A 59 -0.93 9.94 15.48
CA ASP A 59 -0.92 11.38 15.83
C ASP A 59 -2.30 12.03 15.75
N ILE A 60 -3.24 11.44 14.99
CA ILE A 60 -4.64 11.90 14.91
C ILE A 60 -5.34 11.85 16.27
N ASP A 61 -4.95 10.95 17.15
CA ASP A 61 -5.54 10.82 18.48
C ASP A 61 -5.33 12.10 19.32
N GLY A 62 -4.19 12.79 19.14
CA GLY A 62 -3.90 14.06 19.79
C GLY A 62 -4.70 15.26 19.27
N MET A 63 -5.45 15.09 18.18
CA MET A 63 -6.31 16.14 17.62
C MET A 63 -7.71 16.11 18.22
N ARG A 64 -8.13 14.99 18.80
CA ARG A 64 -9.49 14.78 19.33
C ARG A 64 -9.90 15.84 20.36
N ASP A 65 -8.95 16.27 21.17
CA ASP A 65 -9.17 17.25 22.26
C ASP A 65 -8.95 18.70 21.82
N LYS A 66 -8.66 18.92 20.54
CA LYS A 66 -8.45 20.26 19.95
C LYS A 66 -9.66 20.71 19.15
N PRO A 67 -9.90 22.02 19.06
CA PRO A 67 -10.87 22.57 18.11
C PRO A 67 -10.54 22.14 16.68
N GLU A 68 -11.55 21.88 15.85
CA GLU A 68 -11.37 21.47 14.45
C GLU A 68 -10.53 22.45 13.63
N SER A 69 -10.57 23.75 13.97
CA SER A 69 -9.75 24.78 13.33
C SER A 69 -8.23 24.63 13.55
N GLU A 70 -7.84 23.80 14.53
CA GLU A 70 -6.44 23.50 14.85
C GLU A 70 -5.99 22.14 14.33
N TRP A 71 -6.87 21.42 13.63
CA TRP A 71 -6.52 20.10 13.09
C TRP A 71 -5.63 20.24 11.87
N ASP A 72 -4.49 19.58 11.91
CA ASP A 72 -3.61 19.42 10.74
C ASP A 72 -3.74 17.99 10.19
N ILE A 73 -4.70 17.81 9.30
CA ILE A 73 -4.96 16.51 8.63
C ILE A 73 -3.74 16.04 7.83
N THR A 74 -2.91 16.96 7.34
CA THR A 74 -1.76 16.60 6.50
C THR A 74 -0.64 15.94 7.30
N THR A 75 -0.49 16.29 8.56
CA THR A 75 0.46 15.62 9.48
C THR A 75 -0.11 14.33 10.05
N ALA A 76 -1.43 14.27 10.28
CA ALA A 76 -2.11 13.13 10.89
C ALA A 76 -2.46 12.00 9.92
N THR A 77 -2.22 12.17 8.63
CA THR A 77 -2.57 11.17 7.62
C THR A 77 -1.45 10.95 6.61
N LEU A 78 -1.53 9.81 5.91
CA LEU A 78 -0.71 9.51 4.75
C LEU A 78 -1.62 9.14 3.57
N PRO A 79 -1.66 9.94 2.50
CA PRO A 79 -2.37 9.56 1.30
C PRO A 79 -1.58 8.51 0.52
N VAL A 80 -2.27 7.44 0.11
CA VAL A 80 -1.76 6.40 -0.78
C VAL A 80 -2.60 6.42 -2.04
N TYR A 81 -2.05 6.92 -3.14
CA TYR A 81 -2.70 6.95 -4.44
C TYR A 81 -2.34 5.70 -5.24
N TRP A 82 -3.34 5.08 -5.82
CA TRP A 82 -3.18 4.02 -6.80
C TRP A 82 -3.44 4.57 -8.19
N LEU A 83 -2.38 4.60 -8.98
CA LEU A 83 -2.44 4.95 -10.39
C LEU A 83 -2.44 3.65 -11.18
N PHE A 84 -3.64 3.31 -11.68
CA PHE A 84 -3.84 2.07 -12.42
C PHE A 84 -2.92 2.00 -13.64
N PRO A 85 -2.29 0.87 -13.94
CA PRO A 85 -2.52 -0.45 -13.31
C PRO A 85 -1.57 -0.80 -12.14
N ASN A 86 -0.39 -0.21 -12.04
CA ASN A 86 0.71 -0.82 -11.29
C ASN A 86 1.59 0.20 -10.55
N VAL A 87 1.07 1.38 -10.26
CA VAL A 87 1.83 2.45 -9.61
C VAL A 87 1.16 2.88 -8.32
N GLN A 88 1.97 3.03 -7.28
CA GLN A 88 1.56 3.66 -6.03
C GLN A 88 2.39 4.88 -5.75
N LEU A 89 1.72 5.92 -5.29
CA LEU A 89 2.29 7.20 -4.98
C LEU A 89 1.88 7.61 -3.57
N MET A 90 2.87 7.84 -2.70
CA MET A 90 2.66 8.20 -1.30
C MET A 90 3.39 9.52 -1.00
N PRO A 91 2.73 10.67 -1.23
CA PRO A 91 3.29 11.96 -0.89
C PRO A 91 3.23 12.22 0.61
N GLY A 92 4.33 12.73 1.15
CA GLY A 92 4.45 13.21 2.53
C GLY A 92 4.94 14.65 2.58
N ALA A 93 5.32 15.13 3.76
CA ALA A 93 5.83 16.47 3.99
C ALA A 93 7.21 16.66 3.31
N GLY A 94 7.22 17.01 2.03
CA GLY A 94 8.43 17.22 1.25
C GLY A 94 9.14 15.96 0.77
N ILE A 95 8.53 14.79 0.98
CA ILE A 95 9.00 13.49 0.51
C ILE A 95 7.95 12.83 -0.37
N LEU A 96 8.36 11.89 -1.21
CA LEU A 96 7.48 11.13 -2.08
C LEU A 96 8.03 9.72 -2.28
N PHE A 97 7.24 8.73 -1.91
CA PHE A 97 7.49 7.34 -2.30
C PHE A 97 6.71 7.01 -3.57
N LEU A 98 7.38 6.33 -4.49
CA LEU A 98 6.81 5.84 -5.73
C LEU A 98 7.16 4.36 -5.89
N VAL A 99 6.18 3.49 -5.83
CA VAL A 99 6.32 2.05 -6.05
C VAL A 99 5.71 1.68 -7.38
N ARG A 100 6.46 0.92 -8.19
CA ARG A 100 6.01 0.43 -9.49
C ARG A 100 6.30 -1.07 -9.59
N ALA A 101 5.28 -1.89 -9.79
CA ALA A 101 5.40 -3.33 -9.94
C ALA A 101 5.22 -3.75 -11.41
N TYR A 102 6.23 -4.36 -12.01
CA TYR A 102 6.23 -4.78 -13.41
C TYR A 102 6.19 -6.29 -13.50
N PRO A 103 5.24 -6.87 -14.27
CA PRO A 103 5.18 -8.31 -14.47
C PRO A 103 6.44 -8.85 -15.12
N ASP A 104 6.87 -10.03 -14.72
CA ASP A 104 7.82 -10.81 -15.51
C ASP A 104 7.14 -11.25 -16.82
N LYS A 105 7.88 -11.23 -17.93
CA LYS A 105 7.30 -11.49 -19.26
C LYS A 105 6.93 -12.95 -19.46
N GLU A 106 7.61 -13.87 -18.81
CA GLU A 106 7.49 -15.32 -19.05
C GLU A 106 6.88 -16.04 -17.83
N ARG A 107 7.02 -15.48 -16.65
CA ARG A 107 6.66 -16.10 -15.37
C ARG A 107 5.61 -15.28 -14.64
N PRO A 108 4.31 -15.58 -14.79
CA PRO A 108 3.23 -14.82 -14.14
C PRO A 108 3.33 -14.74 -12.60
N GLY A 109 4.00 -15.72 -11.97
CA GLY A 109 4.27 -15.74 -10.53
C GLY A 109 5.49 -14.93 -10.11
N LYS A 110 6.02 -14.08 -10.98
CA LYS A 110 7.17 -13.20 -10.67
C LYS A 110 6.94 -11.77 -11.13
N HIS A 111 7.60 -10.84 -10.46
CA HIS A 111 7.61 -9.45 -10.90
C HIS A 111 8.91 -8.74 -10.50
N VAL A 112 9.13 -7.57 -11.09
CA VAL A 112 10.16 -6.62 -10.69
C VAL A 112 9.49 -5.41 -10.09
N SER A 113 9.82 -5.11 -8.85
CA SER A 113 9.39 -3.88 -8.18
C SER A 113 10.49 -2.83 -8.21
N ARG A 114 10.10 -1.59 -8.45
CA ARG A 114 10.97 -0.41 -8.36
C ARG A 114 10.40 0.55 -7.33
N VAL A 115 11.14 0.74 -6.27
CA VAL A 115 10.80 1.66 -5.18
C VAL A 115 11.68 2.90 -5.31
N HIS A 116 11.06 4.06 -5.51
CA HIS A 116 11.75 5.33 -5.61
C HIS A 116 11.40 6.18 -4.40
N PHE A 117 12.39 6.85 -3.88
CA PHE A 117 12.24 7.84 -2.84
C PHE A 117 12.74 9.19 -3.34
N TYR A 118 11.86 10.18 -3.36
CA TYR A 118 12.12 11.54 -3.77
C TYR A 118 12.03 12.47 -2.58
N VAL A 119 12.89 13.47 -2.54
CA VAL A 119 12.95 14.48 -1.49
C VAL A 119 13.06 15.85 -2.15
N ARG A 120 12.38 16.86 -1.61
CA ARG A 120 12.57 18.24 -2.04
C ARG A 120 14.00 18.68 -1.78
N SER A 121 14.58 19.44 -2.71
CA SER A 121 15.96 19.94 -2.62
C SER A 121 16.23 20.73 -1.35
N GLU A 122 15.27 21.54 -0.93
CA GLU A 122 15.38 22.41 0.25
C GLU A 122 15.58 21.61 1.56
N ILE A 123 15.00 20.40 1.64
CA ILE A 123 15.18 19.51 2.79
C ILE A 123 16.62 18.99 2.87
N LEU A 124 17.29 18.85 1.73
CA LEU A 124 18.64 18.31 1.64
C LEU A 124 19.74 19.36 1.96
N GLU A 125 19.37 20.63 2.14
CA GLU A 125 20.30 21.71 2.54
C GLU A 125 20.72 21.57 4.01
N ASP A 126 19.84 21.00 4.86
CA ASP A 126 20.15 20.68 6.25
C ASP A 126 20.76 19.28 6.36
N SER A 127 21.98 19.17 6.86
CA SER A 127 22.72 17.93 6.92
C SER A 127 22.12 16.90 7.90
N GLU A 128 21.52 17.36 9.01
CA GLU A 128 20.88 16.49 10.00
C GLU A 128 19.58 15.94 9.45
N ILE A 129 18.75 16.80 8.87
CA ILE A 129 17.47 16.40 8.23
C ILE A 129 17.74 15.46 7.06
N LYS A 130 18.78 15.71 6.29
CA LYS A 130 19.18 14.86 5.17
C LYS A 130 19.45 13.40 5.60
N GLU A 131 20.17 13.19 6.69
CA GLU A 131 20.44 11.82 7.18
C GLU A 131 19.18 11.16 7.73
N ILE A 132 18.32 11.89 8.45
CA ILE A 132 17.02 11.38 8.91
C ILE A 132 16.16 10.93 7.72
N VAL A 133 16.06 11.77 6.69
CA VAL A 133 15.23 11.48 5.51
C VAL A 133 15.78 10.32 4.69
N LYS A 134 17.09 10.15 4.61
CA LYS A 134 17.68 8.97 3.98
C LYS A 134 17.32 7.68 4.73
N GLU A 135 17.39 7.71 6.06
CA GLU A 135 17.03 6.55 6.88
C GLU A 135 15.53 6.22 6.74
N VAL A 136 14.66 7.22 6.67
CA VAL A 136 13.22 7.03 6.37
C VAL A 136 13.02 6.33 5.03
N GLY A 137 13.73 6.76 3.98
CA GLY A 137 13.65 6.13 2.66
C GLY A 137 14.12 4.68 2.66
N LYS A 138 15.24 4.41 3.32
CA LYS A 138 15.81 3.08 3.48
C LYS A 138 14.86 2.16 4.26
N THR A 139 14.41 2.60 5.43
CA THR A 139 13.48 1.83 6.27
C THR A 139 12.20 1.48 5.53
N PHE A 140 11.62 2.41 4.77
CA PHE A 140 10.43 2.13 3.97
C PHE A 140 10.68 1.04 2.91
N ALA A 141 11.80 1.11 2.21
CA ALA A 141 12.17 0.11 1.20
C ALA A 141 12.42 -1.28 1.82
N GLU A 142 13.03 -1.31 3.00
CA GLU A 142 13.26 -2.54 3.77
C GLU A 142 11.95 -3.18 4.26
N ILE A 143 10.99 -2.40 4.76
CA ILE A 143 9.67 -2.89 5.17
C ILE A 143 8.96 -3.56 3.98
N ILE A 144 8.93 -2.93 2.82
CA ILE A 144 8.33 -3.51 1.61
C ILE A 144 9.01 -4.83 1.25
N ARG A 145 10.34 -4.88 1.24
CA ARG A 145 11.12 -6.06 0.87
C ARG A 145 10.94 -7.22 1.85
N ASP A 146 11.13 -6.93 3.14
CA ASP A 146 11.34 -7.95 4.17
C ASP A 146 10.03 -8.38 4.86
N GLU A 147 8.98 -7.58 4.75
CA GLU A 147 7.68 -7.87 5.32
C GLU A 147 6.65 -8.13 4.21
N ASP A 148 6.25 -7.12 3.43
CA ASP A 148 5.19 -7.25 2.41
C ASP A 148 5.52 -8.27 1.31
N TYR A 149 6.69 -8.14 0.68
CA TYR A 149 7.04 -9.01 -0.46
C TYR A 149 7.37 -10.43 -0.02
N LEU A 150 7.95 -10.60 1.17
CA LEU A 150 8.16 -11.93 1.74
C LEU A 150 6.83 -12.65 1.96
N MET A 151 5.84 -11.95 2.52
CA MET A 151 4.49 -12.49 2.72
C MET A 151 3.77 -12.75 1.40
N SER A 152 3.85 -11.82 0.45
CA SER A 152 3.26 -11.99 -0.88
C SER A 152 3.82 -13.21 -1.61
N ALA A 153 5.13 -13.46 -1.51
CA ALA A 153 5.74 -14.67 -2.07
C ALA A 153 5.22 -15.95 -1.39
N SER A 154 4.94 -15.90 -0.09
CA SER A 154 4.31 -17.02 0.63
C SER A 154 2.87 -17.25 0.18
N GLN A 155 2.08 -16.19 0.00
CA GLN A 155 0.72 -16.27 -0.53
C GLN A 155 0.69 -16.81 -1.98
N GLN A 156 1.67 -16.42 -2.81
CA GLN A 156 1.81 -16.95 -4.18
C GLN A 156 1.96 -18.47 -4.15
N ARG A 157 2.86 -18.99 -3.32
CA ARG A 157 3.04 -20.46 -3.17
C ARG A 157 1.76 -21.16 -2.70
N SER A 158 1.01 -20.52 -1.79
CA SER A 158 -0.27 -21.05 -1.30
C SER A 158 -1.32 -21.12 -2.42
N ALA A 159 -1.39 -20.08 -3.26
CA ALA A 159 -2.28 -20.06 -4.41
C ALA A 159 -1.90 -21.13 -5.46
N GLU A 160 -0.61 -21.26 -5.77
CA GLU A 160 -0.10 -22.25 -6.75
C GLU A 160 -0.29 -23.69 -6.28
N SER A 161 -0.31 -23.93 -4.99
CA SER A 161 -0.59 -25.28 -4.43
C SER A 161 -2.01 -25.79 -4.71
N GLY A 162 -2.93 -24.89 -5.07
CA GLY A 162 -4.35 -25.19 -5.27
C GLY A 162 -5.13 -25.49 -3.97
N ALA A 163 -4.49 -25.37 -2.80
CA ALA A 163 -5.16 -25.56 -1.52
C ALA A 163 -6.19 -24.45 -1.24
N ILE A 164 -5.89 -23.23 -1.68
CA ILE A 164 -6.80 -22.08 -1.60
C ILE A 164 -7.43 -21.87 -2.97
N LYS A 165 -8.73 -22.12 -3.07
CA LYS A 165 -9.47 -21.98 -4.34
C LYS A 165 -9.89 -20.55 -4.65
N TYR A 166 -10.08 -19.72 -3.64
CA TYR A 166 -10.47 -18.32 -3.76
C TYR A 166 -10.05 -17.54 -2.50
N SER A 167 -9.81 -16.26 -2.67
CA SER A 167 -9.65 -15.30 -1.58
C SER A 167 -10.93 -14.47 -1.42
N ILE A 168 -11.24 -14.08 -0.21
CA ILE A 168 -12.41 -13.23 0.11
C ILE A 168 -11.89 -11.85 0.47
N PHE A 169 -12.34 -10.84 -0.26
CA PHE A 169 -12.13 -9.45 0.14
C PHE A 169 -13.27 -9.02 1.06
N GLY A 170 -12.92 -8.53 2.24
CA GLY A 170 -13.86 -8.07 3.25
C GLY A 170 -14.53 -6.74 2.88
N ARG A 171 -15.56 -6.35 3.62
CA ARG A 171 -16.26 -5.06 3.42
C ARG A 171 -15.38 -3.84 3.73
N ASN A 172 -14.35 -4.02 4.53
CA ASN A 172 -13.37 -3.01 4.91
C ASN A 172 -12.20 -2.89 3.92
N GLU A 173 -12.26 -3.59 2.77
CA GLU A 173 -11.24 -3.58 1.72
C GLU A 173 -11.77 -2.96 0.40
N PRO A 174 -12.37 -1.76 0.41
CA PRO A 174 -12.96 -1.17 -0.80
C PRO A 174 -11.94 -0.90 -1.88
N ALA A 175 -10.68 -0.65 -1.52
CA ALA A 175 -9.59 -0.45 -2.48
C ALA A 175 -9.30 -1.71 -3.29
N LEU A 176 -9.27 -2.88 -2.66
CA LEU A 176 -9.10 -4.16 -3.34
C LEU A 176 -10.29 -4.48 -4.24
N HIS A 177 -11.52 -4.24 -3.78
CA HIS A 177 -12.73 -4.40 -4.61
C HIS A 177 -12.65 -3.54 -5.88
N HIS A 178 -12.30 -2.27 -5.73
CA HIS A 178 -12.18 -1.34 -6.86
C HIS A 178 -11.08 -1.78 -7.83
N TYR A 179 -9.90 -2.12 -7.31
CA TYR A 179 -8.74 -2.51 -8.08
C TYR A 179 -9.02 -3.76 -8.92
N HIS A 180 -9.47 -4.84 -8.29
CA HIS A 180 -9.77 -6.08 -8.97
C HIS A 180 -10.94 -5.96 -9.95
N ASN A 181 -12.00 -5.23 -9.59
CA ASN A 181 -13.12 -4.98 -10.50
C ASN A 181 -12.71 -4.10 -11.69
N THR A 182 -11.78 -3.16 -11.49
CA THR A 182 -11.22 -2.37 -12.60
C THR A 182 -10.47 -3.26 -13.58
N TYR A 183 -9.66 -4.20 -13.10
CA TYR A 183 -9.01 -5.21 -13.97
C TYR A 183 -10.00 -6.06 -14.72
N ARG A 184 -10.96 -6.64 -14.01
CA ARG A 184 -11.96 -7.52 -14.61
C ARG A 184 -12.73 -6.80 -15.71
N LYS A 185 -13.17 -5.58 -15.44
CA LYS A 185 -13.86 -4.72 -16.42
C LYS A 185 -12.99 -4.43 -17.65
N MET A 186 -11.71 -4.13 -17.46
CA MET A 186 -10.78 -3.85 -18.57
C MET A 186 -10.50 -5.08 -19.44
N LEU A 187 -10.59 -6.27 -18.86
CA LEU A 187 -10.41 -7.55 -19.53
C LEU A 187 -11.73 -8.15 -20.07
N GLY A 188 -12.86 -7.43 -19.95
CA GLY A 188 -14.17 -7.93 -20.35
C GLY A 188 -14.68 -9.10 -19.50
N MET A 189 -14.19 -9.24 -18.27
CA MET A 189 -14.62 -10.28 -17.34
C MET A 189 -15.78 -9.77 -16.48
N GLU A 190 -16.57 -10.70 -15.96
CA GLU A 190 -17.58 -10.39 -14.94
C GLU A 190 -16.94 -9.79 -13.70
N LEU A 191 -17.65 -8.92 -13.01
CA LEU A 191 -17.19 -8.34 -11.74
C LEU A 191 -17.08 -9.43 -10.66
N LEU A 192 -16.38 -9.10 -9.57
CA LEU A 192 -16.31 -9.99 -8.41
C LEU A 192 -17.72 -10.25 -7.88
N PRO A 193 -18.06 -11.53 -7.62
CA PRO A 193 -19.35 -11.87 -7.04
C PRO A 193 -19.43 -11.36 -5.60
N LEU A 194 -20.62 -10.88 -5.24
CA LEU A 194 -20.92 -10.62 -3.83
C LEU A 194 -21.27 -11.96 -3.16
N LEU A 195 -20.66 -12.23 -2.02
CA LEU A 195 -21.06 -13.34 -1.17
C LEU A 195 -22.26 -12.91 -0.35
N GLU A 196 -23.33 -13.72 -0.42
CA GLU A 196 -24.46 -13.55 0.49
C GLU A 196 -23.99 -13.82 1.92
N THR A 197 -24.19 -12.87 2.81
CA THR A 197 -24.02 -13.13 4.24
C THR A 197 -25.24 -13.94 4.69
N PRO A 198 -25.05 -15.09 5.36
CA PRO A 198 -26.17 -15.76 5.99
C PRO A 198 -26.95 -14.77 6.85
N ASP A 199 -28.27 -14.77 6.73
CA ASP A 199 -29.15 -14.01 7.63
C ASP A 199 -28.77 -14.36 9.08
N ARG A 200 -28.50 -13.34 9.87
CA ARG A 200 -28.18 -13.51 11.30
C ARG A 200 -29.46 -13.73 12.09
#